data_4d274af3d719709071353fdd0bee5406
#
_entry.id   4d274af3d719709071353fdd0bee5406
#
_cell.length_a   1.000
_cell.length_b   1.000
_cell.length_c   1.000
_cell.angle_alpha   90.00
_cell.angle_beta   90.00
_cell.angle_gamma   90.00
#
_symmetry.space_group_name_H-M   'P 1'
#
loop_
_entity.id
_entity.type
_entity.pdbx_description
1 polymer ?
#
loop_
_entity_poly.entity_id
_entity_poly.type
_entity_poly.pdbx_seq_one_letter_code
_entity_poly.pdbx_strand_id
1 'polypeptide(L)'
;MSFQALLHNEAMVQALAMQEITSPTAIQEQVIPLLLEGRDVIGQSYTGSGKTLAYLCPVLLNTDASSKQLQTLILAPTHELVIQIYRQAQLLCKNAKLDIRCQSIIGEANINNQISKLKEKPHLIVGTPGRILDLIKKRKINCQTIRTVIIDEMDNLLDNTNQQTVQEIIKSMLRDRQLAAFSATASNHSLDILAQQMNEPAFVKIEDQAKMNPNIEHFYLISEQREKFVQLRKLLHALDDEAQRILIFMNDGPELDFLVDKLNYHK
;
A
#
# COMPACT_ATOMS: atom_id res chain seq x y z
N MET A 1 -0.57 -23.53 3.28
CA MET A 1 0.87 -23.57 3.67
C MET A 1 1.10 -22.88 5.02
N SER A 2 2.25 -23.07 5.70
CA SER A 2 2.62 -22.27 6.89
C SER A 2 3.62 -21.18 6.50
N PHE A 3 3.72 -20.10 7.29
CA PHE A 3 4.77 -19.09 7.09
C PHE A 3 6.18 -19.67 7.19
N GLN A 4 6.39 -20.68 8.03
CA GLN A 4 7.68 -21.36 8.11
C GLN A 4 8.08 -22.02 6.78
N ALA A 5 7.12 -22.63 6.09
CA ALA A 5 7.37 -23.23 4.77
C ALA A 5 7.52 -22.22 3.64
N LEU A 6 6.93 -21.01 3.79
CA LEU A 6 7.01 -19.95 2.78
C LEU A 6 8.28 -19.10 2.90
N LEU A 7 8.65 -18.73 4.13
CA LEU A 7 9.69 -17.72 4.36
C LEU A 7 11.06 -18.33 4.66
N HIS A 8 11.10 -19.59 5.11
CA HIS A 8 12.32 -20.27 5.57
C HIS A 8 13.17 -19.45 6.55
N ASN A 9 12.53 -18.55 7.31
CA ASN A 9 13.17 -17.63 8.23
C ASN A 9 12.40 -17.53 9.55
N GLU A 10 12.94 -18.15 10.59
CA GLU A 10 12.29 -18.23 11.89
C GLU A 10 12.05 -16.86 12.54
N ALA A 11 13.01 -15.93 12.41
CA ALA A 11 12.88 -14.59 12.98
C ALA A 11 11.71 -13.82 12.37
N MET A 12 11.50 -13.91 11.05
CA MET A 12 10.36 -13.29 10.38
C MET A 12 9.04 -13.97 10.76
N VAL A 13 9.02 -15.29 10.90
CA VAL A 13 7.82 -16.03 11.36
C VAL A 13 7.44 -15.61 12.79
N GLN A 14 8.41 -15.51 13.68
CA GLN A 14 8.17 -15.00 15.04
C GLN A 14 7.68 -13.54 15.03
N ALA A 15 8.25 -12.70 14.16
CA ALA A 15 7.83 -11.30 14.01
C ALA A 15 6.36 -11.16 13.55
N LEU A 16 5.88 -12.08 12.74
CA LEU A 16 4.47 -12.17 12.33
C LEU A 16 3.60 -12.68 13.49
N ALA A 17 4.03 -13.73 14.19
CA ALA A 17 3.30 -14.29 15.33
C ALA A 17 3.14 -13.27 16.48
N MET A 18 4.11 -12.38 16.70
CA MET A 18 3.99 -11.26 17.66
C MET A 18 2.90 -10.25 17.29
N GLN A 19 2.40 -10.28 16.07
CA GLN A 19 1.29 -9.49 15.57
C GLN A 19 0.01 -10.32 15.43
N GLU A 20 -0.05 -11.50 16.04
CA GLU A 20 -1.17 -12.45 15.96
C GLU A 20 -1.42 -12.99 14.53
N ILE A 21 -0.42 -12.87 13.64
CA ILE A 21 -0.49 -13.34 12.26
C ILE A 21 0.20 -14.72 12.20
N THR A 22 -0.61 -15.78 12.32
CA THR A 22 -0.10 -17.15 12.49
C THR A 22 -0.21 -18.00 11.22
N SER A 23 -1.08 -17.64 10.28
CA SER A 23 -1.29 -18.37 9.04
C SER A 23 -1.30 -17.41 7.83
N PRO A 24 -0.70 -17.80 6.70
CA PRO A 24 -0.70 -16.98 5.50
C PRO A 24 -2.08 -16.95 4.84
N THR A 25 -2.38 -15.83 4.22
CA THR A 25 -3.56 -15.68 3.35
C THR A 25 -3.26 -16.23 1.95
N ALA A 26 -4.30 -16.45 1.14
CA ALA A 26 -4.18 -17.01 -0.20
C ALA A 26 -3.23 -16.17 -1.11
N ILE A 27 -3.26 -14.82 -1.03
CA ILE A 27 -2.34 -13.96 -1.78
C ILE A 27 -0.90 -14.12 -1.30
N GLN A 28 -0.68 -14.26 0.00
CA GLN A 28 0.65 -14.47 0.58
C GLN A 28 1.24 -15.81 0.17
N GLU A 29 0.44 -16.88 0.18
CA GLU A 29 0.88 -18.22 -0.25
C GLU A 29 1.39 -18.23 -1.70
N GLN A 30 0.74 -17.47 -2.58
CA GLN A 30 1.09 -17.45 -4.00
C GLN A 30 2.19 -16.43 -4.34
N VAL A 31 2.21 -15.27 -3.69
CA VAL A 31 3.12 -14.15 -4.04
C VAL A 31 4.48 -14.29 -3.38
N ILE A 32 4.54 -14.69 -2.10
CA ILE A 32 5.80 -14.73 -1.34
C ILE A 32 6.89 -15.55 -2.05
N PRO A 33 6.63 -16.79 -2.50
CA PRO A 33 7.65 -17.57 -3.19
C PRO A 33 8.17 -16.89 -4.46
N LEU A 34 7.27 -16.34 -5.27
CA LEU A 34 7.63 -15.67 -6.52
C LEU A 34 8.54 -14.46 -6.29
N LEU A 35 8.24 -13.67 -5.26
CA LEU A 35 9.06 -12.50 -4.92
C LEU A 35 10.42 -12.90 -4.32
N LEU A 36 10.49 -13.99 -3.55
CA LEU A 36 11.77 -14.52 -3.05
C LEU A 36 12.66 -15.04 -4.18
N GLU A 37 12.07 -15.58 -5.25
CA GLU A 37 12.75 -16.02 -6.47
C GLU A 37 13.20 -14.84 -7.37
N GLY A 38 12.84 -13.60 -7.03
CA GLY A 38 13.18 -12.42 -7.83
C GLY A 38 12.29 -12.20 -9.06
N ARG A 39 11.16 -12.90 -9.17
CA ARG A 39 10.23 -12.78 -10.31
C ARG A 39 9.40 -11.51 -10.22
N ASP A 40 9.05 -10.97 -11.37
CA ASP A 40 8.06 -9.90 -11.45
C ASP A 40 6.66 -10.46 -11.19
N VAL A 41 5.83 -9.70 -10.44
CA VAL A 41 4.52 -10.16 -10.00
C VAL A 41 3.46 -9.07 -10.16
N ILE A 42 2.30 -9.44 -10.68
CA ILE A 42 1.09 -8.64 -10.60
C ILE A 42 0.11 -9.37 -9.68
N GLY A 43 -0.15 -8.79 -8.51
CA GLY A 43 -1.02 -9.37 -7.48
C GLY A 43 -2.36 -8.63 -7.38
N GLN A 44 -3.44 -9.29 -7.76
CA GLN A 44 -4.80 -8.75 -7.63
C GLN A 44 -5.55 -9.49 -6.52
N SER A 45 -5.97 -8.75 -5.48
CA SER A 45 -6.85 -9.27 -4.43
C SER A 45 -7.52 -8.13 -3.66
N TYR A 46 -8.64 -8.38 -3.07
CA TYR A 46 -9.44 -7.41 -2.32
C TYR A 46 -8.67 -6.70 -1.21
N THR A 47 -9.18 -5.56 -0.75
CA THR A 47 -8.60 -4.81 0.37
C THR A 47 -8.70 -5.63 1.66
N GLY A 48 -7.62 -5.65 2.45
CA GLY A 48 -7.56 -6.47 3.68
C GLY A 48 -7.13 -7.92 3.46
N SER A 49 -6.84 -8.36 2.23
CA SER A 49 -6.37 -9.72 1.92
C SER A 49 -4.93 -10.03 2.37
N GLY A 50 -4.18 -9.02 2.86
CA GLY A 50 -2.80 -9.19 3.31
C GLY A 50 -1.72 -8.93 2.27
N LYS A 51 -2.03 -8.18 1.18
CA LYS A 51 -1.08 -7.79 0.12
C LYS A 51 0.20 -7.16 0.67
N THR A 52 0.07 -6.26 1.64
CA THR A 52 1.21 -5.54 2.23
C THR A 52 2.25 -6.50 2.80
N LEU A 53 1.84 -7.51 3.54
CA LEU A 53 2.76 -8.52 4.06
C LEU A 53 3.26 -9.47 2.97
N ALA A 54 2.45 -9.74 1.95
CA ALA A 54 2.85 -10.56 0.81
C ALA A 54 4.10 -10.03 0.10
N TYR A 55 4.27 -8.70 0.02
CA TYR A 55 5.48 -8.12 -0.56
C TYR A 55 6.51 -7.68 0.49
N LEU A 56 6.13 -7.18 1.68
CA LEU A 56 7.10 -6.72 2.68
C LEU A 56 7.99 -7.85 3.20
N CYS A 57 7.42 -9.03 3.51
CA CYS A 57 8.21 -10.14 4.02
C CYS A 57 9.35 -10.53 3.08
N PRO A 58 9.11 -10.88 1.80
CA PRO A 58 10.20 -11.23 0.88
C PRO A 58 11.15 -10.06 0.59
N VAL A 59 10.65 -8.83 0.47
CA VAL A 59 11.48 -7.64 0.24
C VAL A 59 12.47 -7.43 1.40
N LEU A 60 12.02 -7.54 2.65
CA LEU A 60 12.88 -7.39 3.81
C LEU A 60 13.89 -8.53 3.93
N LEU A 61 13.50 -9.76 3.60
CA LEU A 61 14.41 -10.92 3.62
C LEU A 61 15.49 -10.85 2.53
N ASN A 62 15.17 -10.27 1.37
CA ASN A 62 16.11 -10.10 0.25
C ASN A 62 16.97 -8.84 0.39
N THR A 63 16.75 -8.00 1.42
CA THR A 63 17.52 -6.77 1.63
C THR A 63 18.85 -7.08 2.32
N ASP A 64 19.96 -6.70 1.69
CA ASP A 64 21.30 -6.75 2.30
C ASP A 64 21.48 -5.60 3.32
N ALA A 65 21.36 -5.91 4.59
CA ALA A 65 21.49 -4.94 5.68
C ALA A 65 22.94 -4.39 5.84
N SER A 66 23.95 -5.09 5.33
CA SER A 66 25.37 -4.65 5.38
C SER A 66 25.66 -3.55 4.37
N SER A 67 24.87 -3.45 3.29
CA SER A 67 24.98 -2.42 2.28
C SER A 67 24.56 -1.05 2.83
N LYS A 68 25.22 0.00 2.32
CA LYS A 68 24.81 1.40 2.61
C LYS A 68 24.08 2.03 1.42
N GLN A 69 23.28 1.23 0.70
CA GLN A 69 22.62 1.64 -0.52
C GLN A 69 21.11 1.43 -0.41
N LEU A 70 20.35 2.27 -1.12
CA LEU A 70 18.93 2.07 -1.32
C LEU A 70 18.73 0.86 -2.25
N GLN A 71 17.97 -0.13 -1.80
CA GLN A 71 17.73 -1.39 -2.52
C GLN A 71 16.28 -1.56 -2.93
N THR A 72 15.35 -0.99 -2.16
CA THR A 72 13.91 -1.13 -2.40
C THR A 72 13.20 0.21 -2.41
N LEU A 73 12.35 0.40 -3.40
CA LEU A 73 11.41 1.51 -3.49
C LEU A 73 9.98 0.98 -3.52
N ILE A 74 9.14 1.47 -2.61
CA ILE A 74 7.70 1.19 -2.58
C ILE A 74 6.96 2.48 -2.90
N LEU A 75 6.11 2.45 -3.93
CA LEU A 75 5.25 3.57 -4.33
C LEU A 75 3.83 3.31 -3.85
N ALA A 76 3.22 4.31 -3.24
CA ALA A 76 1.81 4.29 -2.82
C ALA A 76 1.15 5.66 -3.12
N PRO A 77 -0.16 5.68 -3.44
CA PRO A 77 -0.83 6.90 -3.93
C PRO A 77 -1.04 7.96 -2.87
N THR A 78 -1.27 7.58 -1.62
CA THR A 78 -1.62 8.53 -0.53
C THR A 78 -0.58 8.57 0.57
N HIS A 79 -0.56 9.68 1.31
CA HIS A 79 0.32 9.86 2.46
C HIS A 79 0.03 8.84 3.56
N GLU A 80 -1.25 8.56 3.81
CA GLU A 80 -1.73 7.62 4.81
C GLU A 80 -1.20 6.22 4.53
N LEU A 81 -1.32 5.77 3.28
CA LEU A 81 -0.86 4.45 2.87
C LEU A 81 0.67 4.34 2.96
N VAL A 82 1.40 5.37 2.54
CA VAL A 82 2.86 5.44 2.70
C VAL A 82 3.25 5.27 4.17
N ILE A 83 2.60 6.00 5.08
CA ILE A 83 2.89 5.90 6.51
C ILE A 83 2.50 4.54 7.08
N GLN A 84 1.38 3.96 6.64
CA GLN A 84 0.95 2.63 7.05
C GLN A 84 1.96 1.56 6.64
N ILE A 85 2.39 1.54 5.37
CA ILE A 85 3.38 0.59 4.87
C ILE A 85 4.73 0.78 5.58
N TYR A 86 5.16 2.03 5.75
CA TYR A 86 6.40 2.36 6.44
C TYR A 86 6.40 1.85 7.89
N ARG A 87 5.33 2.08 8.65
CA ARG A 87 5.18 1.59 10.03
C ARG A 87 5.19 0.07 10.09
N GLN A 88 4.53 -0.58 9.15
CA GLN A 88 4.50 -2.04 9.07
C GLN A 88 5.90 -2.60 8.76
N ALA A 89 6.65 -1.99 7.84
CA ALA A 89 8.02 -2.38 7.55
C ALA A 89 8.93 -2.21 8.78
N GLN A 90 8.83 -1.07 9.49
CA GLN A 90 9.59 -0.85 10.72
C GLN A 90 9.25 -1.86 11.81
N LEU A 91 7.97 -2.19 11.99
CA LEU A 91 7.52 -3.16 12.99
C LEU A 91 8.08 -4.56 12.70
N LEU A 92 8.05 -4.98 11.43
CA LEU A 92 8.65 -6.25 11.00
C LEU A 92 10.16 -6.26 11.24
N CYS A 93 10.87 -5.21 10.84
CA CYS A 93 12.32 -5.10 11.06
C CYS A 93 12.66 -5.18 12.56
N LYS A 94 11.93 -4.46 13.40
CA LYS A 94 12.12 -4.47 14.86
C LYS A 94 11.90 -5.86 15.45
N ASN A 95 10.77 -6.49 15.12
CA ASN A 95 10.39 -7.78 15.68
C ASN A 95 11.27 -8.93 15.18
N ALA A 96 11.68 -8.90 13.91
CA ALA A 96 12.60 -9.86 13.32
C ALA A 96 14.09 -9.54 13.57
N LYS A 97 14.38 -8.44 14.29
CA LYS A 97 15.75 -7.97 14.59
C LYS A 97 16.60 -7.76 13.33
N LEU A 98 15.99 -7.24 12.25
CA LEU A 98 16.70 -6.90 11.03
C LEU A 98 17.26 -5.47 11.12
N ASP A 99 18.54 -5.27 10.82
CA ASP A 99 19.19 -3.94 10.77
C ASP A 99 18.90 -3.24 9.43
N ILE A 100 17.62 -3.13 9.08
CA ILE A 100 17.15 -2.50 7.84
C ILE A 100 16.62 -1.12 8.17
N ARG A 101 17.21 -0.10 7.55
CA ARG A 101 16.76 1.29 7.69
C ARG A 101 15.69 1.59 6.66
N CYS A 102 14.50 1.95 7.14
CA CYS A 102 13.36 2.33 6.33
C CYS A 102 13.13 3.84 6.43
N GLN A 103 12.67 4.48 5.35
CA GLN A 103 12.29 5.89 5.34
C GLN A 103 10.99 6.11 4.57
N SER A 104 10.12 6.99 5.08
CA SER A 104 8.94 7.48 4.37
C SER A 104 9.23 8.82 3.69
N ILE A 105 8.72 8.99 2.45
CA ILE A 105 8.89 10.18 1.61
C ILE A 105 7.52 10.63 1.10
N ILE A 106 7.02 11.77 1.61
CA ILE A 106 5.67 12.29 1.31
C ILE A 106 5.68 13.77 0.93
N GLY A 107 4.70 14.20 0.12
CA GLY A 107 4.65 15.55 -0.46
C GLY A 107 4.56 16.70 0.53
N GLU A 108 3.74 16.57 1.56
CA GLU A 108 3.42 17.65 2.51
C GLU A 108 4.51 17.91 3.55
N ALA A 109 5.39 16.95 3.76
CA ALA A 109 6.49 17.09 4.71
C ALA A 109 7.63 17.98 4.17
N ASN A 110 8.34 18.65 5.08
CA ASN A 110 9.47 19.50 4.73
C ASN A 110 10.54 18.69 3.98
N ILE A 111 10.84 19.09 2.73
CA ILE A 111 11.76 18.39 1.85
C ILE A 111 13.19 18.34 2.42
N ASN A 112 13.65 19.43 3.09
CA ASN A 112 15.01 19.47 3.64
C ASN A 112 15.20 18.45 4.76
N ASN A 113 14.18 18.23 5.58
CA ASN A 113 14.20 17.19 6.62
C ASN A 113 14.26 15.78 5.99
N GLN A 114 13.54 15.55 4.89
CA GLN A 114 13.59 14.28 4.18
C GLN A 114 14.97 14.07 3.54
N ILE A 115 15.55 15.08 2.91
CA ILE A 115 16.91 15.04 2.35
C ILE A 115 17.95 14.79 3.46
N SER A 116 17.78 15.40 4.62
CA SER A 116 18.67 15.14 5.76
C SER A 116 18.64 13.68 6.21
N LYS A 117 17.45 13.08 6.30
CA LYS A 117 17.29 11.67 6.65
C LYS A 117 17.84 10.71 5.59
N LEU A 118 17.83 11.08 4.29
CA LEU A 118 18.47 10.27 3.25
C LEU A 118 19.99 10.09 3.47
N LYS A 119 20.64 10.96 4.24
CA LYS A 119 22.04 10.80 4.62
C LYS A 119 22.29 9.57 5.51
N GLU A 120 21.26 9.08 6.20
CA GLU A 120 21.29 7.84 6.98
C GLU A 120 21.34 6.59 6.09
N LYS A 121 21.29 6.78 4.76
CA LYS A 121 21.37 5.72 3.74
C LYS A 121 20.35 4.62 3.99
N PRO A 122 19.04 4.90 3.86
CA PRO A 122 18.01 3.90 4.02
C PRO A 122 18.15 2.80 2.96
N HIS A 123 17.81 1.58 3.35
CA HIS A 123 17.78 0.42 2.45
C HIS A 123 16.45 0.34 1.70
N LEU A 124 15.38 0.83 2.34
CA LEU A 124 14.02 0.82 1.83
C LEU A 124 13.39 2.21 1.97
N ILE A 125 12.80 2.68 0.89
CA ILE A 125 11.99 3.91 0.87
C ILE A 125 10.56 3.56 0.49
N VAL A 126 9.59 4.09 1.24
CA VAL A 126 8.17 4.12 0.88
C VAL A 126 7.80 5.56 0.57
N GLY A 127 7.18 5.84 -0.56
CA GLY A 127 6.85 7.22 -0.89
C GLY A 127 5.75 7.44 -1.92
N THR A 128 5.26 8.68 -1.98
CA THR A 128 4.35 9.13 -3.03
C THR A 128 5.12 9.47 -4.31
N PRO A 129 4.60 9.14 -5.51
CA PRO A 129 5.33 9.29 -6.77
C PRO A 129 5.89 10.69 -7.01
N GLY A 130 5.08 11.72 -6.83
CA GLY A 130 5.50 13.10 -7.08
C GLY A 130 6.74 13.52 -6.29
N ARG A 131 6.78 13.22 -4.98
CA ARG A 131 7.91 13.56 -4.12
C ARG A 131 9.14 12.67 -4.40
N ILE A 132 8.94 11.41 -4.72
CA ILE A 132 10.02 10.51 -5.12
C ILE A 132 10.68 11.02 -6.41
N LEU A 133 9.89 11.34 -7.44
CA LEU A 133 10.41 11.88 -8.70
C LEU A 133 11.18 13.20 -8.49
N ASP A 134 10.67 14.08 -7.65
CA ASP A 134 11.32 15.33 -7.25
C ASP A 134 12.73 15.09 -6.67
N LEU A 135 12.85 14.10 -5.79
CA LEU A 135 14.14 13.75 -5.17
C LEU A 135 15.10 13.04 -6.14
N ILE A 136 14.57 12.27 -7.08
CA ILE A 136 15.34 11.67 -8.17
C ILE A 136 15.90 12.78 -9.09
N LYS A 137 15.04 13.71 -9.56
CA LYS A 137 15.45 14.87 -10.40
C LYS A 137 16.49 15.74 -9.70
N LYS A 138 16.37 15.90 -8.39
CA LYS A 138 17.37 16.60 -7.54
C LYS A 138 18.61 15.76 -7.21
N ARG A 139 18.75 14.56 -7.76
CA ARG A 139 19.87 13.62 -7.51
C ARG A 139 20.09 13.31 -6.03
N LYS A 140 19.01 13.27 -5.22
CA LYS A 140 19.05 12.88 -3.80
C LYS A 140 18.77 11.39 -3.59
N ILE A 141 18.10 10.76 -4.55
CA ILE A 141 17.88 9.31 -4.60
C ILE A 141 18.70 8.74 -5.75
N ASN A 142 19.54 7.74 -5.46
CA ASN A 142 20.29 7.00 -6.46
C ASN A 142 19.46 5.81 -6.94
N CYS A 143 18.95 5.89 -8.16
CA CYS A 143 18.11 4.84 -8.75
C CYS A 143 18.88 3.62 -9.23
N GLN A 144 20.20 3.73 -9.44
CA GLN A 144 21.04 2.64 -9.98
C GLN A 144 21.26 1.51 -8.97
N THR A 145 20.97 1.73 -7.70
CA THR A 145 21.14 0.72 -6.64
C THR A 145 19.84 0.02 -6.27
N ILE A 146 18.70 0.49 -6.81
CA ILE A 146 17.38 -0.07 -6.54
C ILE A 146 17.22 -1.39 -7.32
N ARG A 147 17.00 -2.47 -6.58
CA ARG A 147 16.83 -3.83 -7.11
C ARG A 147 15.37 -4.27 -7.12
N THR A 148 14.55 -3.72 -6.23
CA THR A 148 13.13 -4.07 -6.13
C THR A 148 12.28 -2.83 -6.09
N VAL A 149 11.22 -2.82 -6.91
CA VAL A 149 10.20 -1.77 -6.93
C VAL A 149 8.84 -2.41 -6.68
N ILE A 150 8.12 -1.86 -5.71
CA ILE A 150 6.74 -2.25 -5.42
C ILE A 150 5.82 -1.07 -5.77
N ILE A 151 4.73 -1.35 -6.47
CA ILE A 151 3.64 -0.42 -6.76
C ILE A 151 2.41 -0.93 -6.00
N ASP A 152 2.04 -0.28 -4.91
CA ASP A 152 0.82 -0.60 -4.16
C ASP A 152 -0.33 0.30 -4.62
N GLU A 153 -1.54 -0.25 -4.70
CA GLU A 153 -2.70 0.38 -5.34
C GLU A 153 -2.40 0.83 -6.79
N MET A 154 -1.93 -0.12 -7.61
CA MET A 154 -1.51 0.17 -9.00
C MET A 154 -2.61 0.83 -9.85
N ASP A 155 -3.88 0.55 -9.61
CA ASP A 155 -5.02 1.17 -10.27
C ASP A 155 -5.05 2.69 -10.05
N ASN A 156 -4.78 3.16 -8.83
CA ASN A 156 -4.70 4.57 -8.49
C ASN A 156 -3.38 5.22 -8.97
N LEU A 157 -2.28 4.45 -8.99
CA LEU A 157 -0.97 4.96 -9.39
C LEU A 157 -0.76 4.98 -10.91
N LEU A 158 -1.48 4.17 -11.66
CA LEU A 158 -1.42 4.09 -13.12
C LEU A 158 -2.65 4.71 -13.78
N ASP A 159 -3.39 5.54 -13.05
CA ASP A 159 -4.42 6.40 -13.59
C ASP A 159 -3.82 7.55 -14.42
N ASN A 160 -4.67 8.31 -15.13
CA ASN A 160 -4.24 9.40 -16.00
C ASN A 160 -3.41 10.48 -15.30
N THR A 161 -3.53 10.61 -13.98
CA THR A 161 -2.88 11.68 -13.19
C THR A 161 -1.45 11.30 -12.80
N ASN A 162 -1.23 10.07 -12.36
CA ASN A 162 0.03 9.61 -11.78
C ASN A 162 0.90 8.79 -12.75
N GLN A 163 0.30 8.24 -13.79
CA GLN A 163 0.91 7.31 -14.73
C GLN A 163 2.27 7.78 -15.26
N GLN A 164 2.35 9.01 -15.77
CA GLN A 164 3.60 9.54 -16.33
C GLN A 164 4.70 9.60 -15.28
N THR A 165 4.36 10.08 -14.08
CA THR A 165 5.29 10.17 -12.95
C THR A 165 5.84 8.81 -12.55
N VAL A 166 4.98 7.80 -12.43
CA VAL A 166 5.38 6.43 -12.10
C VAL A 166 6.27 5.84 -13.20
N GLN A 167 5.91 6.02 -14.48
CA GLN A 167 6.73 5.56 -15.59
C GLN A 167 8.11 6.25 -15.64
N GLU A 168 8.20 7.57 -15.36
CA GLU A 168 9.49 8.27 -15.29
C GLU A 168 10.36 7.71 -14.15
N ILE A 169 9.78 7.41 -13.00
CA ILE A 169 10.48 6.77 -11.88
C ILE A 169 11.05 5.42 -12.29
N ILE A 170 10.21 4.55 -12.87
CA ILE A 170 10.61 3.20 -13.29
C ILE A 170 11.73 3.27 -14.36
N LYS A 171 11.60 4.17 -15.35
CA LYS A 171 12.60 4.37 -16.41
C LYS A 171 13.94 4.89 -15.91
N SER A 172 13.98 5.53 -14.73
CA SER A 172 15.23 6.03 -14.13
C SER A 172 16.08 4.93 -13.48
N MET A 173 15.56 3.72 -13.36
CA MET A 173 16.20 2.57 -12.74
C MET A 173 16.81 1.62 -13.78
N LEU A 174 17.63 0.68 -13.30
CA LEU A 174 18.14 -0.40 -14.16
C LEU A 174 17.01 -1.34 -14.60
N ARG A 175 17.18 -1.98 -15.74
CA ARG A 175 16.15 -2.88 -16.30
C ARG A 175 16.08 -4.25 -15.61
N ASP A 176 17.18 -4.71 -15.03
CA ASP A 176 17.30 -5.99 -14.32
C ASP A 176 16.72 -5.97 -12.89
N ARG A 177 15.97 -4.90 -12.54
CA ARG A 177 15.23 -4.83 -11.28
C ARG A 177 14.02 -5.76 -11.27
N GLN A 178 13.67 -6.24 -10.12
CA GLN A 178 12.36 -6.84 -9.86
C GLN A 178 11.28 -5.76 -9.76
N LEU A 179 10.14 -5.97 -10.42
CA LEU A 179 8.98 -5.09 -10.32
C LEU A 179 7.74 -5.89 -9.88
N ALA A 180 7.07 -5.43 -8.82
CA ALA A 180 5.82 -6.03 -8.41
C ALA A 180 4.73 -4.97 -8.22
N ALA A 181 3.52 -5.27 -8.67
CA ALA A 181 2.39 -4.36 -8.62
C ALA A 181 1.18 -5.02 -7.96
N PHE A 182 0.52 -4.31 -7.07
CA PHE A 182 -0.60 -4.82 -6.27
C PHE A 182 -1.79 -3.88 -6.34
N SER A 183 -3.01 -4.45 -6.44
CA SER A 183 -4.26 -3.70 -6.38
C SER A 183 -5.44 -4.57 -6.02
N ALA A 184 -6.57 -3.93 -5.68
CA ALA A 184 -7.86 -4.60 -5.59
C ALA A 184 -8.47 -4.83 -6.99
N THR A 185 -8.22 -3.93 -7.90
CA THR A 185 -8.69 -3.97 -9.30
C THR A 185 -7.51 -3.91 -10.27
N ALA A 186 -7.69 -4.44 -11.47
CA ALA A 186 -6.68 -4.37 -12.51
C ALA A 186 -7.38 -4.04 -13.85
N SER A 187 -7.23 -2.80 -14.30
CA SER A 187 -7.71 -2.42 -15.64
C SER A 187 -6.76 -2.94 -16.72
N ASN A 188 -7.29 -3.23 -17.90
CA ASN A 188 -6.45 -3.61 -19.04
C ASN A 188 -5.39 -2.54 -19.33
N HIS A 189 -5.74 -1.26 -19.18
CA HIS A 189 -4.81 -0.16 -19.37
C HIS A 189 -3.61 -0.23 -18.40
N SER A 190 -3.87 -0.46 -17.10
CA SER A 190 -2.80 -0.61 -16.10
C SER A 190 -1.92 -1.82 -16.40
N LEU A 191 -2.52 -2.93 -16.82
CA LEU A 191 -1.80 -4.16 -17.20
C LEU A 191 -0.91 -3.95 -18.42
N ASP A 192 -1.40 -3.24 -19.45
CA ASP A 192 -0.62 -2.92 -20.67
C ASP A 192 0.61 -2.06 -20.36
N ILE A 193 0.45 -1.09 -19.44
CA ILE A 193 1.57 -0.26 -18.99
C ILE A 193 2.63 -1.10 -18.27
N LEU A 194 2.21 -1.97 -17.37
CA LEU A 194 3.10 -2.83 -16.61
C LEU A 194 3.80 -3.86 -17.50
N ALA A 195 3.10 -4.46 -18.45
CA ALA A 195 3.66 -5.44 -19.39
C ALA A 195 4.88 -4.90 -20.15
N GLN A 196 4.93 -3.60 -20.43
CA GLN A 196 6.08 -2.94 -21.09
C GLN A 196 7.27 -2.72 -20.16
N GLN A 197 7.09 -2.81 -18.85
CA GLN A 197 8.09 -2.49 -17.82
C GLN A 197 8.56 -3.72 -17.04
N MET A 198 7.82 -4.81 -17.11
CA MET A 198 8.04 -6.06 -16.39
C MET A 198 8.66 -7.13 -17.31
N ASN A 199 9.33 -8.10 -16.69
CA ASN A 199 9.89 -9.25 -17.39
C ASN A 199 9.07 -10.51 -17.04
N GLU A 200 8.25 -10.97 -17.99
CA GLU A 200 7.38 -12.17 -17.85
C GLU A 200 6.68 -12.25 -16.48
N PRO A 201 5.86 -11.25 -16.11
CA PRO A 201 5.29 -11.17 -14.78
C PRO A 201 4.35 -12.35 -14.50
N ALA A 202 4.45 -12.91 -13.29
CA ALA A 202 3.45 -13.84 -12.80
C ALA A 202 2.18 -13.07 -12.41
N PHE A 203 1.03 -13.44 -12.96
CA PHE A 203 -0.26 -12.85 -12.60
C PHE A 203 -0.94 -13.70 -11.52
N VAL A 204 -1.05 -13.17 -10.32
CA VAL A 204 -1.71 -13.80 -9.18
C VAL A 204 -3.03 -13.09 -8.91
N LYS A 205 -4.14 -13.78 -9.15
CA LYS A 205 -5.48 -13.24 -8.90
C LYS A 205 -6.18 -14.09 -7.84
N ILE A 206 -6.52 -13.46 -6.73
CA ILE A 206 -7.36 -14.07 -5.70
C ILE A 206 -8.77 -13.52 -5.89
N GLU A 207 -9.67 -14.39 -6.30
CA GLU A 207 -11.08 -14.03 -6.43
C GLU A 207 -11.72 -13.94 -5.05
N ASP A 208 -12.44 -12.87 -4.83
CA ASP A 208 -13.28 -12.74 -3.66
C ASP A 208 -14.48 -13.69 -3.82
N GLN A 209 -14.47 -14.79 -3.10
CA GLN A 209 -15.59 -15.75 -3.11
C GLN A 209 -16.84 -15.16 -2.44
N ALA A 210 -16.66 -14.17 -1.57
CA ALA A 210 -17.75 -13.47 -0.91
C ALA A 210 -17.92 -12.07 -1.51
N LYS A 211 -18.78 -11.91 -2.52
CA LYS A 211 -19.16 -10.58 -3.05
C LYS A 211 -19.67 -9.63 -1.97
N MET A 212 -20.12 -10.15 -0.85
CA MET A 212 -20.56 -9.41 0.33
C MET A 212 -20.15 -10.19 1.60
N ASN A 213 -19.65 -9.49 2.62
CA ASN A 213 -19.33 -10.11 3.90
C ASN A 213 -20.65 -10.60 4.54
N PRO A 214 -20.80 -11.90 4.84
CA PRO A 214 -22.05 -12.45 5.39
C PRO A 214 -22.40 -11.90 6.78
N ASN A 215 -21.44 -11.27 7.47
CA ASN A 215 -21.64 -10.65 8.78
C ASN A 215 -22.02 -9.16 8.69
N ILE A 216 -22.21 -8.62 7.48
CA ILE A 216 -22.61 -7.24 7.25
C ILE A 216 -23.99 -7.24 6.62
N GLU A 217 -24.96 -6.65 7.31
CA GLU A 217 -26.27 -6.37 6.74
C GLU A 217 -26.22 -5.09 5.89
N HIS A 218 -26.75 -5.18 4.68
CA HIS A 218 -26.71 -4.08 3.71
C HIS A 218 -28.11 -3.50 3.52
N PHE A 219 -28.24 -2.20 3.76
CA PHE A 219 -29.47 -1.47 3.56
C PHE A 219 -29.26 -0.33 2.57
N TYR A 220 -30.30 0.07 1.85
CA TYR A 220 -30.28 1.28 1.04
C TYR A 220 -31.53 2.12 1.32
N LEU A 221 -31.38 3.44 1.23
CA LEU A 221 -32.44 4.40 1.43
C LEU A 221 -32.52 5.31 0.20
N ILE A 222 -33.68 5.35 -0.44
CA ILE A 222 -33.89 6.22 -1.58
C ILE A 222 -34.37 7.58 -1.06
N SER A 223 -33.68 8.65 -1.46
CA SER A 223 -34.06 10.03 -1.11
C SER A 223 -33.69 11.00 -2.23
N GLU A 224 -34.45 12.13 -2.33
CA GLU A 224 -34.02 13.24 -3.17
C GLU A 224 -32.72 13.88 -2.64
N GLN A 225 -31.91 14.44 -3.54
CA GLN A 225 -30.62 15.03 -3.16
C GLN A 225 -30.77 16.11 -2.07
N ARG A 226 -31.78 16.95 -2.18
CA ARG A 226 -32.09 18.03 -1.21
C ARG A 226 -32.49 17.51 0.18
N GLU A 227 -32.95 16.26 0.28
CA GLU A 227 -33.44 15.65 1.52
C GLU A 227 -32.40 14.76 2.20
N LYS A 228 -31.26 14.50 1.57
CA LYS A 228 -30.22 13.58 2.10
C LYS A 228 -29.85 13.87 3.55
N PHE A 229 -29.63 15.14 3.92
CA PHE A 229 -29.30 15.52 5.29
C PHE A 229 -30.42 15.23 6.29
N VAL A 230 -31.66 15.48 5.91
CA VAL A 230 -32.80 15.22 6.77
C VAL A 230 -32.99 13.72 6.99
N GLN A 231 -32.83 12.93 5.93
CA GLN A 231 -32.93 11.48 6.03
C GLN A 231 -31.75 10.87 6.81
N LEU A 232 -30.52 11.38 6.61
CA LEU A 232 -29.35 10.96 7.39
C LEU A 232 -29.57 11.22 8.89
N ARG A 233 -30.07 12.41 9.26
CA ARG A 233 -30.37 12.74 10.67
C ARG A 233 -31.43 11.81 11.26
N LYS A 234 -32.51 11.50 10.53
CA LYS A 234 -33.50 10.55 10.98
C LYS A 234 -32.91 9.16 11.21
N LEU A 235 -32.05 8.73 10.28
CA LEU A 235 -31.34 7.45 10.40
C LEU A 235 -30.43 7.41 11.62
N LEU A 236 -29.65 8.48 11.86
CA LEU A 236 -28.78 8.57 13.01
C LEU A 236 -29.57 8.51 14.33
N HIS A 237 -30.72 9.21 14.42
CA HIS A 237 -31.62 9.11 15.58
C HIS A 237 -32.21 7.72 15.76
N ALA A 238 -32.52 7.02 14.69
CA ALA A 238 -33.06 5.67 14.78
C ALA A 238 -32.02 4.63 15.22
N LEU A 239 -30.72 4.90 14.99
CA LEU A 239 -29.60 4.03 15.33
C LEU A 239 -28.95 4.37 16.67
N ASP A 240 -29.36 5.46 17.33
CA ASP A 240 -28.69 6.02 18.54
C ASP A 240 -28.68 5.03 19.72
N ASP A 241 -29.69 4.18 19.82
CA ASP A 241 -29.79 3.15 20.87
C ASP A 241 -29.02 1.86 20.53
N GLU A 242 -28.71 1.61 19.26
CA GLU A 242 -28.14 0.34 18.76
C GLU A 242 -26.67 0.44 18.36
N ALA A 243 -26.22 1.61 17.88
CA ALA A 243 -24.90 1.78 17.28
C ALA A 243 -23.92 2.52 18.21
N GLN A 244 -22.89 1.82 18.70
CA GLN A 244 -21.83 2.44 19.50
C GLN A 244 -20.91 3.37 18.68
N ARG A 245 -20.75 3.14 17.37
CA ARG A 245 -19.92 3.94 16.47
C ARG A 245 -20.54 3.97 15.08
N ILE A 246 -20.61 5.15 14.50
CA ILE A 246 -21.12 5.36 13.14
C ILE A 246 -20.04 6.01 12.29
N LEU A 247 -19.80 5.49 11.10
CA LEU A 247 -18.88 6.05 10.12
C LEU A 247 -19.67 6.47 8.87
N ILE A 248 -19.55 7.74 8.49
CA ILE A 248 -20.26 8.31 7.33
C ILE A 248 -19.20 8.62 6.26
N PHE A 249 -19.38 8.05 5.05
CA PHE A 249 -18.57 8.36 3.88
C PHE A 249 -19.32 9.33 2.97
N MET A 250 -18.64 10.37 2.52
CA MET A 250 -19.13 11.26 1.46
C MET A 250 -17.95 11.79 0.63
N ASN A 251 -18.25 12.36 -0.52
CA ASN A 251 -17.25 13.00 -1.35
C ASN A 251 -16.67 14.23 -0.66
N ASP A 252 -15.38 14.47 -0.86
CA ASP A 252 -14.71 15.69 -0.40
C ASP A 252 -15.31 16.93 -1.09
N GLY A 253 -15.50 18.01 -0.32
CA GLY A 253 -16.05 19.28 -0.83
C GLY A 253 -16.78 20.07 0.24
N PRO A 254 -17.32 21.25 -0.14
CA PRO A 254 -18.03 22.15 0.80
C PRO A 254 -19.21 21.50 1.54
N GLU A 255 -19.78 20.45 0.96
CA GLU A 255 -20.87 19.70 1.58
C GLU A 255 -20.42 18.89 2.79
N LEU A 256 -19.15 18.49 2.84
CA LEU A 256 -18.56 17.77 3.97
C LEU A 256 -18.47 18.68 5.20
N ASP A 257 -17.92 19.88 5.03
CA ASP A 257 -17.80 20.87 6.12
C ASP A 257 -19.18 21.25 6.65
N PHE A 258 -20.13 21.48 5.74
CA PHE A 258 -21.53 21.75 6.11
C PHE A 258 -22.16 20.59 6.90
N LEU A 259 -21.91 19.34 6.53
CA LEU A 259 -22.40 18.18 7.26
C LEU A 259 -21.81 18.13 8.67
N VAL A 260 -20.49 18.32 8.79
CA VAL A 260 -19.78 18.32 10.09
C VAL A 260 -20.36 19.39 11.01
N ASP A 261 -20.53 20.62 10.53
CA ASP A 261 -21.11 21.73 11.31
C ASP A 261 -22.55 21.42 11.75
N LYS A 262 -23.37 20.89 10.85
CA LYS A 262 -24.77 20.51 11.16
C LYS A 262 -24.84 19.40 12.20
N LEU A 263 -24.01 18.37 12.10
CA LEU A 263 -23.99 17.29 13.08
C LEU A 263 -23.49 17.75 14.44
N ASN A 264 -22.52 18.65 14.50
CA ASN A 264 -22.03 19.24 15.74
C ASN A 264 -23.07 20.15 16.41
N TYR A 265 -23.87 20.87 15.63
CA TYR A 265 -24.94 21.74 16.16
C TYR A 265 -26.10 20.95 16.79
N HIS A 266 -26.33 19.72 16.36
CA HIS A 266 -27.45 18.88 16.78
C HIS A 266 -27.05 17.81 17.82
N LYS A 267 -25.82 17.89 18.35
CA LYS A 267 -25.46 17.17 19.58
C LYS A 267 -26.13 17.86 20.74
#